data_ebf0e0f1e3c122489bd2a5dcbb6a8c24
#
_entry.id   ebf0e0f1e3c122489bd2a5dcbb6a8c24
#
_cell.length_a   1.000
_cell.length_b   1.000
_cell.length_c   1.000
_cell.angle_alpha   90.00
_cell.angle_beta   90.00
_cell.angle_gamma   90.00
#
_symmetry.space_group_name_H-M   'P 1'
#
loop_
_entity.id
_entity.type
_entity.pdbx_description
1 polymer ?
#
loop_
_entity_poly.entity_id
_entity_poly.type
_entity_poly.pdbx_seq_one_letter_code
_entity_poly.pdbx_strand_id
1 'polypeptide(L)'
;LIATPDFMHAPMTADALSAGKHVYCEKLMSNTVEGARKMVKASQDTGKLLQIGHQRRSNPRYLHAKAKLFNSKEKGGADIFGRITNANAQWNRSVSEDRTWPKKYVIDDATLKKYGFKNMHEFRNWRWFKKLGGGPICDLGAHQIDIFNWFLDAKPKSVQASGGVDYYDTHEW
;
A
#
# COMPACT_ATOMS: atom_id res chain seq x y z
N LEU A 1 -16.05 -3.54 0.86
CA LEU A 1 -14.67 -3.91 1.13
C LEU A 1 -13.96 -4.31 -0.17
N ILE A 2 -12.79 -3.71 -0.46
CA ILE A 2 -11.95 -4.03 -1.61
C ILE A 2 -10.59 -4.50 -1.08
N ALA A 3 -10.20 -5.71 -1.44
CA ALA A 3 -8.95 -6.35 -1.04
C ALA A 3 -8.35 -7.16 -2.23
N THR A 4 -8.46 -6.59 -3.40
CA THR A 4 -7.94 -7.11 -4.67
C THR A 4 -6.45 -6.77 -4.84
N PRO A 5 -5.78 -7.20 -5.91
CA PRO A 5 -4.49 -6.65 -6.30
C PRO A 5 -4.54 -5.13 -6.52
N ASP A 6 -3.44 -4.43 -6.24
CA ASP A 6 -3.37 -2.97 -6.17
C ASP A 6 -3.84 -2.25 -7.43
N PHE A 7 -3.59 -2.81 -8.62
CA PHE A 7 -4.03 -2.22 -9.88
C PHE A 7 -5.57 -2.19 -10.04
N MET A 8 -6.29 -3.03 -9.29
CA MET A 8 -7.75 -3.06 -9.28
C MET A 8 -8.39 -2.14 -8.24
N HIS A 9 -7.62 -1.60 -7.31
CA HIS A 9 -8.15 -0.74 -6.25
C HIS A 9 -8.88 0.48 -6.80
N ALA A 10 -8.24 1.21 -7.72
CA ALA A 10 -8.82 2.44 -8.25
C ALA A 10 -10.09 2.23 -9.07
N PRO A 11 -10.15 1.35 -10.07
CA PRO A 11 -11.39 1.12 -10.81
C PRO A 11 -12.52 0.63 -9.93
N MET A 12 -12.30 -0.40 -9.09
CA MET A 12 -13.35 -0.95 -8.24
C MET A 12 -13.85 0.04 -7.19
N THR A 13 -12.96 0.86 -6.64
CA THR A 13 -13.35 1.92 -5.69
C THR A 13 -14.22 2.97 -6.36
N ALA A 14 -13.82 3.44 -7.55
CA ALA A 14 -14.60 4.45 -8.27
C ALA A 14 -15.98 3.93 -8.63
N ASP A 15 -16.08 2.69 -9.11
CA ASP A 15 -17.36 2.05 -9.45
C ASP A 15 -18.27 1.91 -8.22
N ALA A 16 -17.73 1.44 -7.08
CA ALA A 16 -18.49 1.29 -5.85
C ALA A 16 -18.98 2.63 -5.28
N LEU A 17 -18.13 3.67 -5.30
CA LEU A 17 -18.51 5.03 -4.88
C LEU A 17 -19.60 5.59 -5.80
N SER A 18 -19.46 5.44 -7.12
CA SER A 18 -20.45 5.85 -8.12
C SER A 18 -21.80 5.12 -7.96
N ALA A 19 -21.75 3.86 -7.48
CA ALA A 19 -22.94 3.10 -7.12
C ALA A 19 -23.51 3.50 -5.73
N GLY A 20 -23.07 4.61 -5.15
CA GLY A 20 -23.57 5.17 -3.90
C GLY A 20 -23.13 4.45 -2.64
N LYS A 21 -22.08 3.64 -2.68
CA LYS A 21 -21.59 2.88 -1.52
C LYS A 21 -20.41 3.57 -0.86
N HIS A 22 -20.30 3.47 0.47
CA HIS A 22 -19.07 3.75 1.19
C HIS A 22 -18.05 2.65 0.95
N VAL A 23 -16.76 2.98 0.87
CA VAL A 23 -15.70 2.04 0.52
C VAL A 23 -14.60 2.00 1.57
N TYR A 24 -14.24 0.80 2.00
CA TYR A 24 -12.96 0.50 2.60
C TYR A 24 -12.13 -0.25 1.57
N CYS A 25 -10.99 0.30 1.19
CA CYS A 25 -10.04 -0.30 0.25
C CYS A 25 -8.73 -0.60 0.98
N GLU A 26 -8.17 -1.80 0.78
CA GLU A 26 -6.85 -2.13 1.31
C GLU A 26 -5.76 -1.18 0.80
N LYS A 27 -4.66 -1.12 1.54
CA LYS A 27 -3.45 -0.43 1.10
C LYS A 27 -2.82 -1.24 -0.06
N LEU A 28 -2.21 -0.64 -0.91
CA LEU A 28 -1.93 0.71 -1.31
C LEU A 28 -3.19 1.34 -1.94
N MET A 29 -3.34 2.66 -1.86
CA MET A 29 -4.49 3.33 -2.45
C MET A 29 -4.64 3.00 -3.94
N SER A 30 -3.55 3.08 -4.68
CA SER A 30 -3.44 2.66 -6.09
C SER A 30 -1.97 2.49 -6.44
N ASN A 31 -1.67 1.68 -7.44
CA ASN A 31 -0.33 1.54 -8.00
C ASN A 31 0.07 2.70 -8.94
N THR A 32 -0.83 3.66 -9.18
CA THR A 32 -0.56 4.87 -9.95
C THR A 32 -1.13 6.11 -9.28
N VAL A 33 -0.52 7.27 -9.54
CA VAL A 33 -1.00 8.56 -9.03
C VAL A 33 -2.35 8.93 -9.65
N GLU A 34 -2.55 8.63 -10.92
CA GLU A 34 -3.80 8.85 -11.65
C GLU A 34 -4.95 8.05 -11.02
N GLY A 35 -4.69 6.78 -10.71
CA GLY A 35 -5.65 5.93 -10.02
C GLY A 35 -6.02 6.48 -8.64
N ALA A 36 -5.03 6.91 -7.86
CA ALA A 36 -5.28 7.52 -6.56
C ALA A 36 -6.12 8.81 -6.67
N ARG A 37 -5.82 9.68 -7.63
CA ARG A 37 -6.61 10.89 -7.91
C ARG A 37 -8.05 10.55 -8.31
N LYS A 38 -8.24 9.52 -9.15
CA LYS A 38 -9.59 9.04 -9.53
C LYS A 38 -10.40 8.62 -8.31
N MET A 39 -9.80 7.91 -7.36
CA MET A 39 -10.48 7.49 -6.13
C MET A 39 -10.89 8.69 -5.27
N VAL A 40 -9.99 9.65 -5.07
CA VAL A 40 -10.28 10.89 -4.32
C VAL A 40 -11.41 11.66 -4.98
N LYS A 41 -11.33 11.87 -6.30
CA LYS A 41 -12.37 12.58 -7.05
C LYS A 41 -13.72 11.87 -6.93
N ALA A 42 -13.78 10.56 -7.10
CA ALA A 42 -15.02 9.80 -6.98
C ALA A 42 -15.65 9.92 -5.57
N SER A 43 -14.83 9.92 -4.52
CA SER A 43 -15.30 10.15 -3.15
C SER A 43 -15.89 11.57 -2.97
N GLN A 44 -15.20 12.57 -3.51
CA GLN A 44 -15.68 13.97 -3.46
C GLN A 44 -16.97 14.18 -4.26
N ASP A 45 -17.03 13.71 -5.50
CA ASP A 45 -18.17 13.86 -6.39
C ASP A 45 -19.43 13.18 -5.86
N THR A 46 -19.27 12.04 -5.19
CA THR A 46 -20.40 11.26 -4.66
C THR A 46 -20.76 11.57 -3.21
N GLY A 47 -19.91 12.27 -2.47
CA GLY A 47 -20.04 12.48 -1.03
C GLY A 47 -19.96 11.19 -0.20
N LYS A 48 -19.49 10.07 -0.78
CA LYS A 48 -19.36 8.80 -0.09
C LYS A 48 -17.99 8.68 0.59
N LEU A 49 -17.96 8.03 1.74
CA LEU A 49 -16.76 7.84 2.51
C LEU A 49 -15.84 6.82 1.82
N LEU A 50 -14.56 7.18 1.74
CA LEU A 50 -13.49 6.29 1.32
C LEU A 50 -12.43 6.22 2.42
N GLN A 51 -12.15 5.00 2.89
CA GLN A 51 -11.06 4.72 3.80
C GLN A 51 -10.05 3.79 3.15
N ILE A 52 -8.77 4.14 3.26
CA ILE A 52 -7.66 3.27 2.84
C ILE A 52 -7.10 2.53 4.06
N GLY A 53 -6.92 1.23 3.90
CA GLY A 53 -6.55 0.30 4.97
C GLY A 53 -5.09 0.35 5.40
N HIS A 54 -4.60 1.49 5.85
CA HIS A 54 -3.30 1.60 6.51
C HIS A 54 -3.39 1.08 7.94
N GLN A 55 -3.38 -0.25 8.10
CA GLN A 55 -3.68 -0.94 9.36
C GLN A 55 -2.80 -0.53 10.54
N ARG A 56 -1.59 -0.02 10.31
CA ARG A 56 -0.72 0.46 11.40
C ARG A 56 -1.28 1.68 12.11
N ARG A 57 -2.11 2.49 11.42
CA ARG A 57 -2.82 3.63 12.00
C ARG A 57 -3.92 3.22 12.99
N SER A 58 -4.35 1.96 12.96
CA SER A 58 -5.30 1.38 13.92
C SER A 58 -4.64 0.49 14.98
N ASN A 59 -3.32 0.31 14.92
CA ASN A 59 -2.60 -0.52 15.88
C ASN A 59 -2.46 0.24 17.22
N PRO A 60 -2.90 -0.34 18.36
CA PRO A 60 -2.86 0.33 19.67
C PRO A 60 -1.46 0.81 20.08
N ARG A 61 -0.41 0.09 19.74
CA ARG A 61 0.98 0.49 20.06
C ARG A 61 1.38 1.76 19.31
N TYR A 62 1.05 1.86 18.01
CA TYR A 62 1.32 3.06 17.22
C TYR A 62 0.46 4.24 17.67
N LEU A 63 -0.82 3.99 17.97
CA LEU A 63 -1.71 5.01 18.51
C LEU A 63 -1.19 5.55 19.86
N HIS A 64 -0.77 4.66 20.75
CA HIS A 64 -0.20 5.06 22.04
C HIS A 64 1.09 5.87 21.84
N ALA A 65 2.02 5.38 21.02
CA ALA A 65 3.26 6.09 20.72
C ALA A 65 2.98 7.49 20.14
N LYS A 66 2.11 7.57 19.14
CA LYS A 66 1.74 8.87 18.52
C LYS A 66 1.11 9.81 19.53
N ALA A 67 0.17 9.33 20.37
CA ALA A 67 -0.56 10.17 21.30
C ALA A 67 0.28 10.59 22.52
N LYS A 68 1.17 9.72 23.00
CA LYS A 68 1.86 9.94 24.27
C LYS A 68 3.32 10.36 24.14
N LEU A 69 3.98 9.95 23.06
CA LEU A 69 5.40 10.18 22.89
C LEU A 69 5.73 11.28 21.86
N PHE A 70 4.90 11.40 20.81
CA PHE A 70 5.15 12.30 19.67
C PHE A 70 4.23 13.52 19.62
N ASN A 71 3.11 13.51 20.35
CA ASN A 71 2.25 14.68 20.38
C ASN A 71 2.77 15.70 21.38
N SER A 72 2.68 16.97 20.98
CA SER A 72 3.00 18.10 21.83
C SER A 72 2.17 18.13 23.13
N LYS A 73 2.63 18.89 24.07
CA LYS A 73 1.98 19.13 25.38
C LYS A 73 0.50 19.50 25.29
N GLU A 74 0.07 20.10 24.19
CA GLU A 74 -1.33 20.50 23.94
C GLU A 74 -2.32 19.35 23.96
N LYS A 75 -1.86 18.12 23.68
CA LYS A 75 -2.71 16.90 23.68
C LYS A 75 -2.37 15.94 24.83
N GLY A 76 -1.73 16.40 25.87
CA GLY A 76 -1.31 15.57 26.99
C GLY A 76 -0.23 14.56 26.65
N GLY A 77 0.49 14.77 25.55
CA GLY A 77 1.69 14.04 25.17
C GLY A 77 2.92 14.63 25.86
N ALA A 78 3.99 13.85 25.97
CA ALA A 78 5.19 14.23 26.66
C ALA A 78 6.23 14.95 25.80
N ASP A 79 6.08 14.94 24.46
CA ASP A 79 7.08 15.43 23.50
C ASP A 79 8.52 15.04 23.88
N ILE A 80 8.68 13.75 24.20
CA ILE A 80 9.93 13.22 24.79
C ILE A 80 11.10 13.38 23.82
N PHE A 81 10.81 13.36 22.51
CA PHE A 81 11.84 13.37 21.48
C PHE A 81 12.21 14.77 20.99
N GLY A 82 11.45 15.79 21.40
CA GLY A 82 11.63 17.13 20.87
C GLY A 82 11.52 17.17 19.34
N ARG A 83 12.37 17.97 18.70
CA ARG A 83 12.39 18.07 17.24
C ARG A 83 13.02 16.82 16.61
N ILE A 84 12.23 16.09 15.85
CA ILE A 84 12.71 14.93 15.08
C ILE A 84 13.51 15.43 13.88
N THR A 85 14.76 15.02 13.78
CA THR A 85 15.69 15.41 12.70
C THR A 85 15.94 14.29 11.70
N ASN A 86 15.69 13.05 12.09
CA ASN A 86 15.88 11.87 11.25
C ASN A 86 14.87 10.78 11.61
N ALA A 87 14.48 9.99 10.63
CA ALA A 87 13.69 8.80 10.82
C ALA A 87 14.23 7.66 9.92
N ASN A 88 14.41 6.49 10.48
CA ASN A 88 14.90 5.31 9.77
C ASN A 88 13.91 4.17 9.92
N ALA A 89 13.71 3.42 8.85
CA ALA A 89 12.89 2.23 8.86
C ALA A 89 13.45 1.17 7.92
N GLN A 90 13.26 -0.08 8.31
CA GLN A 90 13.76 -1.23 7.57
C GLN A 90 12.68 -2.29 7.46
N TRP A 91 12.74 -3.07 6.40
CA TRP A 91 11.96 -4.28 6.25
C TRP A 91 12.87 -5.38 5.71
N ASN A 92 13.60 -6.00 6.61
CA ASN A 92 14.52 -7.09 6.29
C ASN A 92 13.73 -8.41 6.28
N ARG A 93 13.70 -9.08 5.14
CA ARG A 93 13.17 -10.44 5.01
C ARG A 93 14.30 -11.40 4.71
N SER A 94 14.23 -12.58 5.31
CA SER A 94 15.23 -13.63 5.05
C SER A 94 15.11 -14.17 3.63
N VAL A 95 13.88 -14.41 3.17
CA VAL A 95 13.58 -14.91 1.82
C VAL A 95 12.24 -14.33 1.37
N SER A 96 12.15 -13.98 0.10
CA SER A 96 10.90 -13.76 -0.62
C SER A 96 10.88 -14.68 -1.82
N GLU A 97 10.54 -15.94 -1.57
CA GLU A 97 10.39 -16.92 -2.63
C GLU A 97 9.12 -16.67 -3.42
N ASP A 98 9.10 -17.15 -4.64
CA ASP A 98 7.91 -17.23 -5.45
C ASP A 98 6.78 -17.95 -4.71
N ARG A 99 5.63 -17.33 -4.71
CA ARG A 99 4.43 -17.96 -4.17
C ARG A 99 3.96 -19.04 -5.12
N THR A 100 4.10 -20.28 -4.70
CA THR A 100 3.56 -21.44 -5.39
C THR A 100 2.04 -21.57 -5.19
N TRP A 101 1.43 -22.51 -5.86
CA TRP A 101 0.01 -22.82 -5.77
C TRP A 101 -0.25 -24.32 -5.87
N PRO A 102 -1.25 -24.87 -5.16
CA PRO A 102 -1.66 -26.25 -5.32
C PRO A 102 -2.23 -26.50 -6.70
N LYS A 103 -1.94 -27.66 -7.31
CA LYS A 103 -2.40 -28.04 -8.66
C LYS A 103 -3.91 -27.88 -8.87
N LYS A 104 -4.71 -28.14 -7.82
CA LYS A 104 -6.19 -28.02 -7.86
C LYS A 104 -6.69 -26.57 -8.02
N TYR A 105 -5.84 -25.56 -7.86
CA TYR A 105 -6.19 -24.15 -7.99
C TYR A 105 -5.55 -23.48 -9.21
N VAL A 106 -5.10 -24.28 -10.17
CA VAL A 106 -4.59 -23.76 -11.44
C VAL A 106 -5.76 -23.14 -12.21
N ILE A 107 -5.58 -21.91 -12.65
CA ILE A 107 -6.49 -21.20 -13.54
C ILE A 107 -5.88 -21.26 -14.93
N ASP A 108 -6.69 -21.51 -15.95
CA ASP A 108 -6.22 -21.57 -17.33
C ASP A 108 -5.74 -20.19 -17.83
N ASP A 109 -4.81 -20.21 -18.77
CA ASP A 109 -4.18 -18.98 -19.27
C ASP A 109 -5.16 -18.04 -19.98
N ALA A 110 -6.22 -18.56 -20.60
CA ALA A 110 -7.22 -17.73 -21.28
C ALA A 110 -8.02 -16.92 -20.25
N THR A 111 -8.41 -17.56 -19.14
CA THR A 111 -9.05 -16.89 -18.02
C THR A 111 -8.12 -15.87 -17.38
N LEU A 112 -6.86 -16.22 -17.12
CA LEU A 112 -5.88 -15.30 -16.54
C LEU A 112 -5.68 -14.05 -17.42
N LYS A 113 -5.52 -14.23 -18.73
CA LYS A 113 -5.37 -13.14 -19.69
C LYS A 113 -6.59 -12.21 -19.71
N LYS A 114 -7.80 -12.76 -19.60
CA LYS A 114 -9.04 -11.97 -19.50
C LYS A 114 -9.00 -11.00 -18.30
N TYR A 115 -8.35 -11.38 -17.21
CA TYR A 115 -8.22 -10.55 -16.01
C TYR A 115 -6.88 -9.79 -15.90
N GLY A 116 -6.10 -9.76 -16.98
CA GLY A 116 -4.88 -8.94 -17.08
C GLY A 116 -3.60 -9.60 -16.58
N PHE A 117 -3.61 -10.92 -16.39
CA PHE A 117 -2.44 -11.68 -15.98
C PHE A 117 -1.85 -12.50 -17.13
N LYS A 118 -0.54 -12.57 -17.24
CA LYS A 118 0.16 -13.36 -18.25
C LYS A 118 0.00 -14.87 -18.01
N ASN A 119 0.12 -15.29 -16.76
CA ASN A 119 0.09 -16.69 -16.31
C ASN A 119 -0.12 -16.80 -14.80
N MET A 120 -0.16 -18.02 -14.27
CA MET A 120 -0.29 -18.29 -12.82
C MET A 120 0.84 -17.70 -11.97
N HIS A 121 2.05 -17.63 -12.47
CA HIS A 121 3.18 -17.03 -11.75
C HIS A 121 2.92 -15.52 -11.52
N GLU A 122 2.57 -14.79 -12.55
CA GLU A 122 2.23 -13.37 -12.43
C GLU A 122 0.99 -13.15 -11.53
N PHE A 123 -0.02 -13.99 -11.65
CA PHE A 123 -1.21 -13.94 -10.80
C PHE A 123 -0.89 -14.15 -9.31
N ARG A 124 -0.05 -15.10 -8.97
CA ARG A 124 0.31 -15.40 -7.57
C ARG A 124 1.31 -14.40 -6.99
N ASN A 125 2.17 -13.84 -7.84
CA ASN A 125 3.27 -12.98 -7.46
C ASN A 125 3.07 -11.51 -7.91
N TRP A 126 1.84 -11.10 -8.21
CA TRP A 126 1.48 -9.79 -8.75
C TRP A 126 2.12 -8.60 -8.01
N ARG A 127 2.43 -8.75 -6.73
CA ARG A 127 3.03 -7.71 -5.89
C ARG A 127 4.39 -7.26 -6.41
N TRP A 128 5.13 -8.17 -7.00
CA TRP A 128 6.47 -7.91 -7.46
C TRP A 128 6.51 -7.25 -8.84
N PHE A 129 5.45 -7.41 -9.62
CA PHE A 129 5.36 -6.82 -10.95
C PHE A 129 5.00 -5.34 -10.88
N LYS A 130 5.85 -4.48 -11.44
CA LYS A 130 5.69 -3.03 -11.40
C LYS A 130 4.32 -2.56 -11.89
N LYS A 131 3.83 -3.16 -12.99
CA LYS A 131 2.51 -2.81 -13.59
C LYS A 131 1.31 -3.22 -12.74
N LEU A 132 1.45 -4.19 -11.84
CA LEU A 132 0.36 -4.76 -11.04
C LEU A 132 0.40 -4.24 -9.59
N GLY A 133 1.49 -4.49 -8.86
CA GLY A 133 1.64 -4.14 -7.46
C GLY A 133 2.66 -3.02 -7.19
N GLY A 134 3.40 -2.58 -8.22
CA GLY A 134 4.42 -1.54 -8.07
C GLY A 134 5.70 -1.99 -7.38
N GLY A 135 5.86 -3.29 -7.12
CA GLY A 135 7.06 -3.87 -6.54
C GLY A 135 7.20 -3.73 -5.01
N PRO A 136 8.35 -4.11 -4.44
CA PRO A 136 8.57 -4.16 -3.00
C PRO A 136 8.39 -2.83 -2.28
N ILE A 137 8.74 -1.72 -2.90
CA ILE A 137 8.57 -0.39 -2.30
C ILE A 137 7.09 -0.05 -2.09
N CYS A 138 6.22 -0.46 -3.01
CA CYS A 138 4.78 -0.27 -2.90
C CYS A 138 4.15 -1.25 -1.92
N ASP A 139 4.53 -2.53 -1.96
CA ASP A 139 3.95 -3.53 -1.06
C ASP A 139 4.39 -3.34 0.40
N LEU A 140 5.65 -3.11 0.63
CA LEU A 140 6.27 -3.07 1.97
C LEU A 140 6.64 -1.65 2.41
N GLY A 141 7.35 -0.90 1.57
CA GLY A 141 7.80 0.45 1.88
C GLY A 141 6.68 1.43 2.16
N ALA A 142 5.50 1.23 1.55
CA ALA A 142 4.31 2.03 1.81
C ALA A 142 3.95 2.10 3.31
N HIS A 143 4.18 1.04 4.08
CA HIS A 143 3.93 1.05 5.52
C HIS A 143 4.86 1.99 6.28
N GLN A 144 6.15 2.01 5.94
CA GLN A 144 7.13 2.87 6.58
C GLN A 144 6.89 4.33 6.20
N ILE A 145 6.67 4.59 4.92
CA ILE A 145 6.39 5.94 4.41
C ILE A 145 5.13 6.50 5.06
N ASP A 146 4.08 5.70 5.19
CA ASP A 146 2.83 6.11 5.86
C ASP A 146 3.09 6.46 7.33
N ILE A 147 3.86 5.65 8.06
CA ILE A 147 4.21 5.93 9.45
C ILE A 147 5.02 7.21 9.58
N PHE A 148 6.00 7.45 8.70
CA PHE A 148 6.77 8.69 8.73
C PHE A 148 5.87 9.91 8.52
N ASN A 149 5.04 9.90 7.47
CA ASN A 149 4.11 10.99 7.21
C ASN A 149 3.15 11.22 8.38
N TRP A 150 2.66 10.16 9.01
CA TRP A 150 1.74 10.25 10.12
C TRP A 150 2.42 10.75 11.40
N PHE A 151 3.59 10.23 11.76
CA PHE A 151 4.27 10.58 13.01
C PHE A 151 4.89 11.98 12.96
N LEU A 152 5.47 12.35 11.83
CA LEU A 152 6.09 13.66 11.64
C LEU A 152 5.07 14.75 11.27
N ASP A 153 3.83 14.38 10.96
CA ASP A 153 2.79 15.28 10.41
C ASP A 153 3.32 16.12 9.24
N ALA A 154 4.07 15.47 8.36
CA ALA A 154 4.79 16.12 7.27
C ALA A 154 4.72 15.28 6.00
N LYS A 155 4.90 15.95 4.87
CA LYS A 155 5.05 15.31 3.55
C LYS A 155 6.49 15.45 3.09
N PRO A 156 7.05 14.45 2.38
CA PRO A 156 8.40 14.58 1.84
C PRO A 156 8.46 15.74 0.84
N LYS A 157 9.53 16.52 0.94
CA LYS A 157 9.81 17.65 0.04
C LYS A 157 10.53 17.17 -1.21
N SER A 158 11.38 16.17 -1.07
CA SER A 158 12.09 15.51 -2.15
C SER A 158 12.29 14.04 -1.83
N VAL A 159 12.47 13.23 -2.85
CA VAL A 159 12.74 11.80 -2.73
C VAL A 159 13.95 11.45 -3.60
N GLN A 160 14.84 10.66 -3.04
CA GLN A 160 15.96 10.06 -3.76
C GLN A 160 15.92 8.56 -3.51
N ALA A 161 16.14 7.74 -4.52
CA ALA A 161 16.10 6.30 -4.41
C ALA A 161 17.32 5.67 -5.10
N SER A 162 17.81 4.60 -4.50
CA SER A 162 18.80 3.71 -5.08
C SER A 162 18.36 2.27 -4.82
N GLY A 163 18.63 1.37 -5.74
CA GLY A 163 18.26 -0.03 -5.62
C GLY A 163 18.87 -0.89 -6.69
N GLY A 164 18.80 -2.19 -6.51
CA GLY A 164 19.29 -3.20 -7.45
C GLY A 164 18.54 -4.51 -7.27
N VAL A 165 18.88 -5.48 -8.13
CA VAL A 165 18.36 -6.84 -8.12
C VAL A 165 19.56 -7.77 -8.19
N ASP A 166 20.19 -8.05 -7.04
CA ASP A 166 21.38 -8.89 -6.99
C ASP A 166 21.04 -10.36 -6.72
N TYR A 167 20.09 -10.60 -5.82
CA TYR A 167 19.66 -11.95 -5.44
C TYR A 167 18.56 -12.51 -6.35
N TYR A 168 17.69 -11.64 -6.84
CA TYR A 168 16.52 -12.03 -7.65
C TYR A 168 16.72 -11.77 -9.15
N ASP A 169 17.95 -11.76 -9.63
CA ASP A 169 18.32 -11.50 -11.02
C ASP A 169 17.80 -12.56 -12.01
N THR A 170 17.48 -13.77 -11.51
CA THR A 170 16.90 -14.86 -12.28
C THR A 170 15.37 -14.84 -12.36
N HIS A 171 14.70 -13.88 -11.70
CA HIS A 171 13.25 -13.81 -11.64
C HIS A 171 12.70 -12.80 -12.66
N GLU A 172 11.61 -13.16 -13.31
CA GLU A 172 10.86 -12.24 -14.17
C GLU A 172 9.89 -11.38 -13.31
N TRP A 173 10.32 -10.15 -13.00
CA TRP A 173 9.48 -9.16 -12.28
C TRP A 173 9.02 -7.98 -13.13
#